data_2abba3776458388e4a97c887d98273ec
#
_entry.id   2abba3776458388e4a97c887d98273ec
#
_cell.length_a   1.000
_cell.length_b   1.000
_cell.length_c   1.000
_cell.angle_alpha   90.00
_cell.angle_beta   90.00
_cell.angle_gamma   90.00
#
_symmetry.space_group_name_H-M   'P 1'
#
loop_
_entity.id
_entity.type
_entity.pdbx_description
1 polymer ?
#
loop_
_entity_poly.entity_id
_entity_poly.type
_entity_poly.pdbx_seq_one_letter_code
_entity_poly.pdbx_strand_id
1 'polypeptide(L)'
;MKSLLKQLLLWLMTLLLLPFLLVYWLLKPFCHRDAFFAGFSQLLSLVPGLTGSYLRVAAYRLLMQHCGQDCYIGFGVLFSQQGTELGDGVYLGPQCNIGLCQIGADTLLGSGVHILSGKNQHQFADPTLPFKEQGGVFEKVSIGANCWIGNGAIVMASIGEGCIVGAGAVVTQPL
;
A
#
# COMPACT_ATOMS: atom_id res chain seq x y z
N MET A 1 17.75 -20.19 -11.54
CA MET A 1 17.08 -19.91 -12.83
C MET A 1 15.80 -19.08 -12.64
N LYS A 2 14.80 -19.48 -11.81
CA LYS A 2 13.56 -18.71 -11.58
C LYS A 2 13.80 -17.30 -11.00
N SER A 3 14.76 -17.15 -10.07
CA SER A 3 15.12 -15.87 -9.46
C SER A 3 15.72 -14.88 -10.48
N LEU A 4 16.64 -15.36 -11.34
CA LEU A 4 17.24 -14.53 -12.38
C LEU A 4 16.20 -14.00 -13.39
N LEU A 5 15.29 -14.88 -13.85
CA LEU A 5 14.23 -14.49 -14.76
C LEU A 5 13.32 -13.42 -14.13
N LYS A 6 12.98 -13.58 -12.84
CA LYS A 6 12.18 -12.61 -12.11
C LYS A 6 12.86 -11.23 -12.01
N GLN A 7 14.17 -11.23 -11.73
CA GLN A 7 14.96 -10.00 -11.71
C GLN A 7 15.02 -9.31 -13.08
N LEU A 8 15.25 -10.09 -14.16
CA LEU A 8 15.24 -9.57 -15.52
C LEU A 8 13.89 -8.94 -15.90
N LEU A 9 12.78 -9.59 -15.51
CA LEU A 9 11.44 -9.04 -15.72
C LEU A 9 11.23 -7.73 -14.97
N LEU A 10 11.67 -7.63 -13.71
CA LEU A 10 11.58 -6.39 -12.93
C LEU A 10 12.42 -5.28 -13.57
N TRP A 11 13.65 -5.56 -14.03
CA TRP A 11 14.47 -4.59 -14.76
C TRP A 11 13.80 -4.12 -16.06
N LEU A 12 13.20 -5.04 -16.81
CA LEU A 12 12.45 -4.70 -18.03
C LEU A 12 11.26 -3.79 -17.71
N MET A 13 10.47 -4.12 -16.67
CA MET A 13 9.35 -3.28 -16.23
C MET A 13 9.82 -1.90 -15.76
N THR A 14 10.93 -1.83 -15.04
CA THR A 14 11.54 -0.55 -14.64
C THR A 14 11.91 0.29 -15.85
N LEU A 15 12.54 -0.30 -16.85
CA LEU A 15 12.91 0.39 -18.10
C LEU A 15 11.69 0.92 -18.85
N LEU A 16 10.63 0.12 -18.96
CA LEU A 16 9.38 0.53 -19.58
C LEU A 16 8.68 1.69 -18.84
N LEU A 17 8.85 1.74 -17.51
CA LEU A 17 8.29 2.79 -16.68
C LEU A 17 9.11 4.08 -16.66
N LEU A 18 10.38 4.06 -17.09
CA LEU A 18 11.28 5.23 -17.00
C LEU A 18 10.65 6.54 -17.51
N PRO A 19 10.01 6.61 -18.69
CA PRO A 19 9.42 7.87 -19.16
C PRO A 19 8.31 8.38 -18.22
N PHE A 20 7.49 7.48 -17.67
CA PHE A 20 6.43 7.85 -16.72
C PHE A 20 7.02 8.30 -15.38
N LEU A 21 8.07 7.64 -14.91
CA LEU A 21 8.78 7.99 -13.67
C LEU A 21 9.49 9.33 -13.79
N LEU A 22 10.09 9.63 -14.94
CA LEU A 22 10.67 10.95 -15.22
C LEU A 22 9.62 12.06 -15.13
N VAL A 23 8.46 11.87 -15.76
CA VAL A 23 7.34 12.80 -15.65
C VAL A 23 6.88 12.94 -14.19
N TYR A 24 6.77 11.82 -13.46
CA TYR A 24 6.43 11.85 -12.03
C TYR A 24 7.41 12.71 -11.23
N TRP A 25 8.72 12.52 -11.37
CA TRP A 25 9.73 13.26 -10.62
C TRP A 25 9.82 14.73 -11.02
N LEU A 26 9.56 15.07 -12.28
CA LEU A 26 9.51 16.46 -12.75
C LEU A 26 8.29 17.21 -12.19
N LEU A 27 7.15 16.55 -12.06
CA LEU A 27 5.91 17.17 -11.58
C LEU A 27 5.78 17.15 -10.06
N LYS A 28 6.39 16.18 -9.38
CA LYS A 28 6.30 16.00 -7.92
C LYS A 28 6.55 17.26 -7.08
N PRO A 29 7.55 18.14 -7.40
CA PRO A 29 7.80 19.35 -6.62
C PRO A 29 6.65 20.37 -6.64
N PHE A 30 5.78 20.29 -7.65
CA PHE A 30 4.65 21.22 -7.87
C PHE A 30 3.32 20.68 -7.36
N CYS A 31 3.29 19.45 -6.85
CA CYS A 31 2.08 18.77 -6.44
C CYS A 31 2.11 18.42 -4.95
N HIS A 32 0.90 18.29 -4.35
CA HIS A 32 0.82 17.71 -3.01
C HIS A 32 1.29 16.25 -3.07
N ARG A 33 2.30 15.92 -2.25
CA ARG A 33 3.07 14.67 -2.30
C ARG A 33 2.19 13.41 -2.38
N ASP A 34 1.30 13.25 -1.41
CA ASP A 34 0.54 12.01 -1.27
C ASP A 34 -0.64 11.95 -2.23
N ALA A 35 -1.29 13.09 -2.54
CA ALA A 35 -2.35 13.14 -3.54
C ALA A 35 -1.82 12.80 -4.94
N PHE A 36 -0.62 13.29 -5.30
CA PHE A 36 0.01 12.98 -6.57
C PHE A 36 0.44 11.50 -6.65
N PHE A 37 1.01 10.97 -5.57
CA PHE A 37 1.35 9.55 -5.46
C PHE A 37 0.12 8.66 -5.57
N ALA A 38 -0.99 9.02 -4.89
CA ALA A 38 -2.26 8.27 -4.96
C ALA A 38 -2.82 8.24 -6.39
N GLY A 39 -2.78 9.35 -7.13
CA GLY A 39 -3.18 9.38 -8.55
C GLY A 39 -2.34 8.44 -9.41
N PHE A 40 -1.03 8.39 -9.18
CA PHE A 40 -0.13 7.47 -9.88
C PHE A 40 -0.41 6.01 -9.50
N SER A 41 -0.72 5.76 -8.23
CA SER A 41 -1.14 4.44 -7.74
C SER A 41 -2.43 3.96 -8.43
N GLN A 42 -3.41 4.84 -8.60
CA GLN A 42 -4.65 4.53 -9.33
C GLN A 42 -4.34 4.11 -10.78
N LEU A 43 -3.49 4.87 -11.48
CA LEU A 43 -3.10 4.54 -12.85
C LEU A 43 -2.42 3.15 -12.94
N LEU A 44 -1.45 2.87 -12.07
CA LEU A 44 -0.75 1.58 -12.02
C LEU A 44 -1.68 0.42 -11.66
N SER A 45 -2.73 0.67 -10.89
CA SER A 45 -3.68 -0.36 -10.44
C SER A 45 -4.48 -0.99 -11.57
N LEU A 46 -4.64 -0.28 -12.70
CA LEU A 46 -5.46 -0.69 -13.83
C LEU A 46 -4.82 -1.79 -14.71
N VAL A 47 -3.53 -2.06 -14.57
CA VAL A 47 -2.86 -3.11 -15.36
C VAL A 47 -3.14 -4.49 -14.74
N PRO A 48 -3.83 -5.39 -15.46
CA PRO A 48 -4.23 -6.69 -14.89
C PRO A 48 -3.10 -7.72 -14.88
N GLY A 49 -3.34 -8.80 -14.13
CA GLY A 49 -2.54 -10.02 -14.14
C GLY A 49 -1.14 -9.91 -13.54
N LEU A 50 -0.32 -10.93 -13.78
CA LEU A 50 1.05 -11.00 -13.27
C LEU A 50 1.94 -9.87 -13.83
N THR A 51 1.77 -9.53 -15.10
CA THR A 51 2.49 -8.42 -15.72
C THR A 51 2.23 -7.11 -14.97
N GLY A 52 0.96 -6.85 -14.62
CA GLY A 52 0.59 -5.70 -13.81
C GLY A 52 1.22 -5.74 -12.40
N SER A 53 1.31 -6.91 -11.78
CA SER A 53 1.98 -7.05 -10.49
C SER A 53 3.48 -6.71 -10.58
N TYR A 54 4.20 -7.24 -11.56
CA TYR A 54 5.61 -6.89 -11.77
C TYR A 54 5.82 -5.40 -12.04
N LEU A 55 4.93 -4.80 -12.84
CA LEU A 55 4.97 -3.37 -13.15
C LEU A 55 4.77 -2.53 -11.87
N ARG A 56 3.78 -2.87 -11.05
CA ARG A 56 3.53 -2.20 -9.76
C ARG A 56 4.72 -2.33 -8.81
N VAL A 57 5.26 -3.53 -8.63
CA VAL A 57 6.44 -3.74 -7.77
C VAL A 57 7.63 -2.93 -8.27
N ALA A 58 7.90 -2.93 -9.58
CA ALA A 58 8.99 -2.14 -10.17
C ALA A 58 8.82 -0.63 -9.92
N ALA A 59 7.60 -0.12 -10.09
CA ALA A 59 7.28 1.28 -9.83
C ALA A 59 7.43 1.64 -8.34
N TYR A 60 6.83 0.85 -7.45
CA TYR A 60 6.79 1.16 -6.03
C TYR A 60 8.15 1.05 -5.33
N ARG A 61 9.08 0.24 -5.84
CA ARG A 61 10.48 0.26 -5.38
C ARG A 61 11.18 1.61 -5.57
N LEU A 62 10.69 2.42 -6.50
CA LEU A 62 11.25 3.73 -6.82
C LEU A 62 10.42 4.90 -6.26
N LEU A 63 9.15 4.66 -5.96
CA LEU A 63 8.19 5.69 -5.59
C LEU A 63 7.83 5.70 -4.11
N MET A 64 7.79 4.53 -3.44
CA MET A 64 7.45 4.40 -2.01
C MET A 64 8.67 4.60 -1.12
N GLN A 65 8.43 4.73 0.18
CA GLN A 65 9.49 4.79 1.17
C GLN A 65 10.31 3.49 1.19
N HIS A 66 9.62 2.33 1.12
CA HIS A 66 10.23 1.02 0.95
C HIS A 66 9.28 0.05 0.25
N CYS A 67 9.81 -0.77 -0.66
CA CYS A 67 9.11 -1.90 -1.25
C CYS A 67 10.12 -3.04 -1.44
N GLY A 68 9.96 -4.07 -0.62
CA GLY A 68 10.87 -5.20 -0.50
C GLY A 68 10.96 -6.09 -1.75
N GLN A 69 11.78 -7.12 -1.63
CA GLN A 69 11.93 -8.14 -2.66
C GLN A 69 10.74 -9.10 -2.63
N ASP A 70 10.50 -9.76 -3.77
CA ASP A 70 9.52 -10.83 -3.93
C ASP A 70 8.07 -10.47 -3.56
N CYS A 71 7.74 -9.17 -3.46
CA CYS A 71 6.38 -8.72 -3.25
C CYS A 71 5.45 -9.13 -4.40
N TYR A 72 4.19 -9.37 -4.08
CA TYR A 72 3.07 -9.46 -5.02
C TYR A 72 2.06 -8.38 -4.71
N ILE A 73 1.75 -7.54 -5.69
CA ILE A 73 0.75 -6.47 -5.56
C ILE A 73 -0.35 -6.73 -6.58
N GLY A 74 -1.54 -7.11 -6.10
CA GLY A 74 -2.68 -7.51 -6.90
C GLY A 74 -3.29 -6.38 -7.75
N PHE A 75 -4.15 -6.76 -8.70
CA PHE A 75 -4.93 -5.83 -9.52
C PHE A 75 -5.85 -4.97 -8.65
N GLY A 76 -5.94 -3.67 -8.95
CA GLY A 76 -6.82 -2.76 -8.23
C GLY A 76 -6.31 -2.38 -6.82
N VAL A 77 -5.09 -2.77 -6.43
CA VAL A 77 -4.51 -2.30 -5.17
C VAL A 77 -4.18 -0.82 -5.26
N LEU A 78 -4.67 -0.04 -4.30
CA LEU A 78 -4.48 1.40 -4.21
C LEU A 78 -3.66 1.76 -2.97
N PHE A 79 -2.69 2.65 -3.15
CA PHE A 79 -1.94 3.28 -2.06
C PHE A 79 -2.26 4.77 -1.99
N SER A 80 -2.56 5.27 -0.81
CA SER A 80 -2.88 6.69 -0.60
C SER A 80 -1.70 7.51 -0.07
N GLN A 81 -0.65 6.85 0.46
CA GLN A 81 0.45 7.51 1.15
C GLN A 81 1.80 7.01 0.65
N GLN A 82 2.67 7.91 0.20
CA GLN A 82 4.01 7.58 -0.28
C GLN A 82 4.91 7.00 0.84
N GLY A 83 4.65 7.38 2.09
CA GLY A 83 5.39 6.92 3.27
C GLY A 83 5.09 5.47 3.70
N THR A 84 4.30 4.72 2.92
CA THR A 84 4.02 3.31 3.18
C THR A 84 5.25 2.44 2.89
N GLU A 85 5.42 1.38 3.67
CA GLU A 85 6.54 0.44 3.57
C GLU A 85 6.04 -1.00 3.47
N LEU A 86 6.62 -1.77 2.55
CA LEU A 86 6.37 -3.19 2.37
C LEU A 86 7.68 -3.97 2.58
N GLY A 87 7.69 -4.93 3.50
CA GLY A 87 8.78 -5.88 3.68
C GLY A 87 8.91 -6.87 2.53
N ASP A 88 9.93 -7.72 2.59
CA ASP A 88 10.15 -8.77 1.60
C ASP A 88 9.01 -9.79 1.61
N GLY A 89 8.66 -10.36 0.47
CA GLY A 89 7.65 -11.41 0.35
C GLY A 89 6.20 -11.00 0.61
N VAL A 90 5.91 -9.71 0.84
CA VAL A 90 4.54 -9.25 1.12
C VAL A 90 3.62 -9.55 -0.06
N TYR A 91 2.47 -10.17 0.25
CA TYR A 91 1.40 -10.44 -0.72
C TYR A 91 0.19 -9.54 -0.45
N LEU A 92 -0.16 -8.71 -1.42
CA LEU A 92 -1.39 -7.91 -1.41
C LEU A 92 -2.37 -8.46 -2.43
N GLY A 93 -3.48 -9.01 -1.94
CA GLY A 93 -4.59 -9.48 -2.77
C GLY A 93 -5.21 -8.36 -3.60
N PRO A 94 -6.02 -8.70 -4.63
CA PRO A 94 -6.70 -7.71 -5.46
C PRO A 94 -7.57 -6.75 -4.64
N GLN A 95 -7.68 -5.49 -5.12
CA GLN A 95 -8.59 -4.47 -4.59
C GLN A 95 -8.33 -4.07 -3.12
N CYS A 96 -7.12 -4.30 -2.59
CA CYS A 96 -6.75 -3.74 -1.31
C CYS A 96 -6.60 -2.21 -1.39
N ASN A 97 -6.98 -1.53 -0.30
CA ASN A 97 -6.84 -0.09 -0.16
C ASN A 97 -5.92 0.22 1.03
N ILE A 98 -4.74 0.76 0.74
CA ILE A 98 -3.62 0.82 1.68
C ILE A 98 -3.31 2.29 2.02
N GLY A 99 -3.53 2.63 3.29
CA GLY A 99 -3.14 3.90 3.90
C GLY A 99 -1.69 3.94 4.33
N LEU A 100 -1.37 4.85 5.25
CA LEU A 100 -0.02 4.98 5.81
C LEU A 100 0.26 3.80 6.75
N CYS A 101 1.10 2.88 6.32
CA CYS A 101 1.44 1.70 7.12
C CYS A 101 2.85 1.17 6.84
N GLN A 102 3.29 0.30 7.72
CA GLN A 102 4.44 -0.58 7.52
C GLN A 102 3.95 -2.03 7.62
N ILE A 103 4.21 -2.82 6.59
CA ILE A 103 3.84 -4.24 6.54
C ILE A 103 5.11 -5.08 6.58
N GLY A 104 5.22 -5.93 7.59
CA GLY A 104 6.36 -6.82 7.81
C GLY A 104 6.48 -7.91 6.74
N ALA A 105 7.66 -8.51 6.67
CA ALA A 105 7.99 -9.53 5.66
C ALA A 105 7.01 -10.72 5.71
N ASP A 106 6.81 -11.35 4.54
CA ASP A 106 6.00 -12.57 4.35
C ASP A 106 4.54 -12.44 4.82
N THR A 107 4.05 -11.22 5.03
CA THR A 107 2.66 -10.97 5.43
C THR A 107 1.74 -11.02 4.22
N LEU A 108 0.59 -11.72 4.38
CA LEU A 108 -0.42 -11.93 3.37
C LEU A 108 -1.69 -11.15 3.69
N LEU A 109 -2.07 -10.24 2.79
CA LEU A 109 -3.38 -9.58 2.79
C LEU A 109 -4.27 -10.22 1.73
N GLY A 110 -5.45 -10.70 2.15
CA GLY A 110 -6.49 -11.17 1.24
C GLY A 110 -7.06 -10.06 0.37
N SER A 111 -7.99 -10.40 -0.51
CA SER A 111 -8.63 -9.43 -1.41
C SER A 111 -9.48 -8.42 -0.63
N GLY A 112 -9.49 -7.16 -1.08
CA GLY A 112 -10.35 -6.13 -0.51
C GLY A 112 -10.03 -5.73 0.93
N VAL A 113 -8.82 -6.00 1.42
CA VAL A 113 -8.37 -5.54 2.74
C VAL A 113 -8.16 -4.03 2.72
N HIS A 114 -8.64 -3.34 3.75
CA HIS A 114 -8.44 -1.92 3.97
C HIS A 114 -7.51 -1.69 5.15
N ILE A 115 -6.35 -1.07 4.91
CA ILE A 115 -5.47 -0.57 5.96
C ILE A 115 -5.65 0.94 6.04
N LEU A 116 -6.17 1.44 7.15
CA LEU A 116 -6.33 2.87 7.39
C LEU A 116 -5.04 3.48 7.94
N SER A 117 -4.90 4.79 7.81
CA SER A 117 -3.81 5.56 8.40
C SER A 117 -4.11 5.90 9.87
N GLY A 118 -4.35 4.88 10.69
CA GLY A 118 -4.82 5.01 12.06
C GLY A 118 -6.32 5.29 12.18
N LYS A 119 -6.81 5.45 13.39
CA LYS A 119 -8.23 5.67 13.71
C LYS A 119 -8.63 7.15 13.85
N ASN A 120 -7.66 8.04 13.92
CA ASN A 120 -7.85 9.46 14.22
C ASN A 120 -7.77 10.35 12.95
N GLN A 121 -8.05 9.80 11.77
CA GLN A 121 -7.93 10.52 10.50
C GLN A 121 -8.87 11.73 10.40
N HIS A 122 -9.97 11.73 11.14
CA HIS A 122 -10.90 12.85 11.26
C HIS A 122 -11.26 13.08 12.72
N GLN A 123 -11.26 14.33 13.12
CA GLN A 123 -11.80 14.76 14.41
C GLN A 123 -13.33 15.01 14.29
N PHE A 124 -14.03 14.84 15.41
CA PHE A 124 -15.48 14.96 15.48
C PHE A 124 -15.97 15.59 16.79
N ALA A 125 -15.08 16.31 17.49
CA ALA A 125 -15.38 16.89 18.80
C ALA A 125 -16.23 18.17 18.71
N ASP A 126 -16.18 18.89 17.59
CA ASP A 126 -16.93 20.13 17.40
C ASP A 126 -18.21 19.86 16.59
N PRO A 127 -19.41 19.92 17.25
CA PRO A 127 -20.68 19.69 16.57
C PRO A 127 -21.11 20.84 15.63
N THR A 128 -20.40 21.97 15.64
CA THR A 128 -20.75 23.15 14.82
C THR A 128 -20.03 23.14 13.48
N LEU A 129 -18.97 22.32 13.33
CA LEU A 129 -18.18 22.22 12.11
C LEU A 129 -18.42 20.90 11.37
N PRO A 130 -18.44 20.92 10.03
CA PRO A 130 -18.39 19.69 9.23
C PRO A 130 -17.15 18.84 9.58
N PHE A 131 -17.28 17.52 9.63
CA PHE A 131 -16.15 16.62 9.96
C PHE A 131 -14.90 16.85 9.10
N LYS A 132 -15.08 17.14 7.80
CA LYS A 132 -13.97 17.42 6.86
C LYS A 132 -13.16 18.67 7.22
N GLU A 133 -13.71 19.58 8.05
CA GLU A 133 -13.08 20.85 8.45
C GLU A 133 -12.43 20.77 9.84
N GLN A 134 -12.68 19.70 10.60
CA GLN A 134 -12.15 19.55 11.96
C GLN A 134 -10.70 19.02 12.00
N GLY A 135 -10.12 18.70 10.84
CA GLY A 135 -8.78 18.13 10.77
C GLY A 135 -8.69 16.64 11.13
N GLY A 136 -7.52 16.20 11.49
CA GLY A 136 -7.24 14.80 11.85
C GLY A 136 -5.75 14.48 11.80
N VAL A 137 -5.39 13.28 12.23
CA VAL A 137 -4.01 12.81 12.28
C VAL A 137 -3.89 11.49 11.52
N PHE A 138 -2.96 11.45 10.55
CA PHE A 138 -2.56 10.20 9.90
C PHE A 138 -1.44 9.54 10.71
N GLU A 139 -1.73 8.35 11.23
CA GLU A 139 -0.80 7.56 12.03
C GLU A 139 -0.34 6.34 11.22
N LYS A 140 0.97 6.04 11.27
CA LYS A 140 1.51 4.87 10.60
C LYS A 140 1.12 3.60 11.35
N VAL A 141 0.25 2.78 10.76
CA VAL A 141 -0.14 1.47 11.29
C VAL A 141 0.97 0.46 10.99
N SER A 142 1.43 -0.26 12.03
CA SER A 142 2.44 -1.32 11.88
C SER A 142 1.77 -2.69 11.88
N ILE A 143 2.05 -3.49 10.86
CA ILE A 143 1.66 -4.90 10.77
C ILE A 143 2.95 -5.71 10.80
N GLY A 144 3.07 -6.63 11.76
CA GLY A 144 4.24 -7.48 11.93
C GLY A 144 4.49 -8.43 10.74
N ALA A 145 5.60 -9.15 10.82
CA ALA A 145 5.93 -10.16 9.82
C ALA A 145 5.04 -11.41 9.95
N ASN A 146 4.93 -12.18 8.86
CA ASN A 146 4.23 -13.47 8.82
C ASN A 146 2.78 -13.40 9.35
N CYS A 147 2.07 -12.32 9.07
CA CYS A 147 0.65 -12.18 9.40
C CYS A 147 -0.24 -12.65 8.25
N TRP A 148 -1.44 -13.10 8.57
CA TRP A 148 -2.50 -13.38 7.59
C TRP A 148 -3.72 -12.51 7.89
N ILE A 149 -4.02 -11.57 7.00
CA ILE A 149 -5.18 -10.68 7.08
C ILE A 149 -6.23 -11.16 6.07
N GLY A 150 -7.36 -11.64 6.59
CA GLY A 150 -8.45 -12.21 5.79
C GLY A 150 -9.13 -11.19 4.87
N ASN A 151 -9.80 -11.69 3.83
CA ASN A 151 -10.48 -10.87 2.83
C ASN A 151 -11.44 -9.84 3.46
N GLY A 152 -11.43 -8.62 2.96
CA GLY A 152 -12.36 -7.57 3.40
C GLY A 152 -12.15 -7.09 4.84
N ALA A 153 -11.08 -7.48 5.52
CA ALA A 153 -10.78 -6.96 6.84
C ALA A 153 -10.42 -5.48 6.79
N ILE A 154 -10.75 -4.74 7.85
CA ILE A 154 -10.44 -3.32 8.03
C ILE A 154 -9.49 -3.19 9.22
N VAL A 155 -8.30 -2.64 8.99
CA VAL A 155 -7.26 -2.50 10.01
C VAL A 155 -7.01 -1.01 10.27
N MET A 156 -7.24 -0.59 11.53
CA MET A 156 -7.03 0.78 12.01
C MET A 156 -6.00 0.86 13.13
N ALA A 157 -5.49 -0.27 13.61
CA ALA A 157 -4.53 -0.37 14.69
C ALA A 157 -3.41 -1.35 14.35
N SER A 158 -2.28 -1.24 15.03
CA SER A 158 -1.11 -2.09 14.78
C SER A 158 -1.36 -3.56 15.17
N ILE A 159 -0.72 -4.46 14.44
CA ILE A 159 -0.83 -5.90 14.59
C ILE A 159 0.58 -6.47 14.80
N GLY A 160 0.76 -7.30 15.82
CA GLY A 160 2.02 -7.98 16.09
C GLY A 160 2.36 -9.06 15.06
N GLU A 161 3.56 -9.63 15.18
CA GLU A 161 4.06 -10.68 14.29
C GLU A 161 3.26 -11.99 14.44
N GLY A 162 3.06 -12.72 13.32
CA GLY A 162 2.44 -14.03 13.30
C GLY A 162 0.93 -14.04 13.56
N CYS A 163 0.27 -12.89 13.59
CA CYS A 163 -1.16 -12.79 13.86
C CYS A 163 -2.02 -13.20 12.65
N ILE A 164 -3.19 -13.77 12.95
CA ILE A 164 -4.24 -14.07 11.96
C ILE A 164 -5.46 -13.20 12.25
N VAL A 165 -5.90 -12.44 11.26
CA VAL A 165 -7.13 -11.64 11.29
C VAL A 165 -8.16 -12.29 10.38
N GLY A 166 -9.33 -12.64 10.91
CA GLY A 166 -10.41 -13.26 10.14
C GLY A 166 -10.96 -12.36 9.03
N ALA A 167 -11.53 -12.97 7.99
CA ALA A 167 -12.17 -12.21 6.91
C ALA A 167 -13.32 -11.34 7.45
N GLY A 168 -13.42 -10.10 6.95
CA GLY A 168 -14.43 -9.13 7.36
C GLY A 168 -14.26 -8.55 8.77
N ALA A 169 -13.18 -8.90 9.49
CA ALA A 169 -12.93 -8.37 10.82
C ALA A 169 -12.55 -6.89 10.79
N VAL A 170 -12.86 -6.16 11.88
CA VAL A 170 -12.47 -4.76 12.07
C VAL A 170 -11.53 -4.67 13.27
N VAL A 171 -10.26 -4.35 13.01
CA VAL A 171 -9.21 -4.23 14.02
C VAL A 171 -9.11 -2.75 14.45
N THR A 172 -9.64 -2.44 15.64
CA THR A 172 -9.68 -1.07 16.20
C THR A 172 -8.69 -0.87 17.35
N GLN A 173 -8.12 -1.95 17.88
CA GLN A 173 -7.15 -1.97 18.95
C GLN A 173 -5.92 -2.82 18.54
N PRO A 174 -4.74 -2.54 19.07
CA PRO A 174 -3.54 -3.35 18.80
C PRO A 174 -3.75 -4.83 19.17
N LEU A 175 -3.19 -5.72 18.34
CA LEU A 175 -3.17 -7.18 18.50
C LEU A 175 -1.72 -7.64 18.73
#